data_2e8902f7ba99e1b1ef0abc3d5ee4fed1
#
_entry.id   2e8902f7ba99e1b1ef0abc3d5ee4fed1
#
_cell.length_a   1.000
_cell.length_b   1.000
_cell.length_c   1.000
_cell.angle_alpha   90.00
_cell.angle_beta   90.00
_cell.angle_gamma   90.00
#
_symmetry.space_group_name_H-M   'P 1'
#
loop_
_entity.id
_entity.type
_entity.pdbx_description
1 polymer ?
#
loop_
_entity_poly.entity_id
_entity_poly.type
_entity_poly.pdbx_seq_one_letter_code
_entity_poly.pdbx_strand_id
1 'polypeptide(L)'
;MGETDGTPLMRQYRDIKQAYRDAILFFRVGDFYEMFQEDAVEASKLLSIALTSRDKSSGTPIPLCGVPYHAATNYIAKLLRAGRTVALCEQVEDPKLAKGLVRREVVRLYTPGTLIDSEFLPAAESNILAAVATRVRLSGSNNKECSFGLATLEVSTGEFWLCEFHGPQAHASLLDELARLEPKELLFAEAPPPDEHQWMSELTGLRCCAQPAAWFDLDAGRLRLQEHFRVHSLDAFGCHNLT
;
A
#
# COMPACT_ATOMS: atom_id res chain seq x y z
N MET A 1 -17.68 30.24 8.28
CA MET A 1 -16.72 29.12 8.36
C MET A 1 -15.39 29.70 7.94
N GLY A 2 -14.57 30.14 8.92
CA GLY A 2 -13.30 30.83 8.67
C GLY A 2 -12.24 29.81 8.28
N GLU A 3 -11.73 29.93 7.05
CA GLU A 3 -10.51 29.32 6.63
C GLU A 3 -9.35 29.83 7.50
N THR A 4 -8.89 29.04 8.43
CA THR A 4 -7.54 29.20 8.97
C THR A 4 -6.57 28.83 7.86
N ASP A 5 -6.30 29.79 7.02
CA ASP A 5 -5.35 29.70 5.92
C ASP A 5 -3.96 29.51 6.53
N GLY A 6 -3.59 28.24 6.72
CA GLY A 6 -2.32 27.87 7.36
C GLY A 6 -1.14 28.40 6.59
N THR A 7 0.04 28.41 7.21
CA THR A 7 1.31 28.82 6.57
C THR A 7 1.47 28.16 5.20
N PRO A 8 2.20 28.75 4.24
CA PRO A 8 2.46 28.15 2.93
C PRO A 8 2.95 26.69 3.02
N LEU A 9 3.75 26.37 4.04
CA LEU A 9 4.20 25.00 4.31
C LEU A 9 3.04 24.05 4.60
N MET A 10 2.08 24.47 5.45
CA MET A 10 0.93 23.64 5.82
C MET A 10 -0.07 23.48 4.68
N ARG A 11 -0.14 24.46 3.76
CA ARG A 11 -0.91 24.30 2.51
C ARG A 11 -0.29 23.21 1.64
N GLN A 12 1.03 23.29 1.38
CA GLN A 12 1.75 22.27 0.60
C GLN A 12 1.63 20.88 1.23
N TYR A 13 1.72 20.76 2.57
CA TYR A 13 1.52 19.51 3.28
C TYR A 13 0.12 18.92 3.02
N ARG A 14 -0.94 19.73 3.17
CA ARG A 14 -2.33 19.29 2.97
C ARG A 14 -2.61 18.85 1.53
N ASP A 15 -2.09 19.60 0.56
CA ASP A 15 -2.27 19.29 -0.86
C ASP A 15 -1.65 17.93 -1.19
N ILE A 16 -0.44 17.65 -0.70
CA ILE A 16 0.22 16.36 -0.87
C ILE A 16 -0.53 15.26 -0.09
N LYS A 17 -0.91 15.52 1.17
CA LYS A 17 -1.64 14.54 1.99
C LYS A 17 -2.98 14.12 1.37
N GLN A 18 -3.67 14.99 0.65
CA GLN A 18 -4.91 14.64 -0.05
C GLN A 18 -4.74 13.53 -1.09
N ALA A 19 -3.57 13.46 -1.75
CA ALA A 19 -3.25 12.40 -2.70
C ALA A 19 -2.82 11.09 -2.01
N TYR A 20 -2.37 11.15 -0.74
CA TYR A 20 -1.83 10.01 0.02
C TYR A 20 -2.52 9.86 1.38
N ARG A 21 -3.87 9.86 1.37
CA ARG A 21 -4.69 9.91 2.60
C ARG A 21 -4.40 8.77 3.57
N ASP A 22 -4.18 7.58 3.04
CA ASP A 22 -3.99 6.35 3.81
C ASP A 22 -2.53 6.09 4.21
N ALA A 23 -1.60 6.96 3.80
CA ALA A 23 -0.20 6.84 4.12
C ALA A 23 0.22 7.88 5.17
N ILE A 24 1.07 7.51 6.12
CA ILE A 24 1.75 8.46 7.00
C ILE A 24 2.75 9.26 6.15
N LEU A 25 2.57 10.57 6.07
CA LEU A 25 3.39 11.44 5.24
C LEU A 25 4.65 11.87 5.98
N PHE A 26 5.80 11.36 5.57
CA PHE A 26 7.12 11.81 6.01
C PHE A 26 7.52 13.03 5.18
N PHE A 27 7.24 14.21 5.71
CA PHE A 27 7.37 15.48 5.00
C PHE A 27 8.71 16.14 5.33
N ARG A 28 9.61 16.28 4.37
CA ARG A 28 10.95 16.82 4.57
C ARG A 28 10.94 18.29 4.98
N VAL A 29 11.49 18.61 6.14
CA VAL A 29 11.67 19.96 6.66
C VAL A 29 13.08 20.08 7.22
N GLY A 30 14.00 20.70 6.46
CA GLY A 30 15.41 20.74 6.83
C GLY A 30 16.01 19.35 7.00
N ASP A 31 16.56 19.07 8.18
CA ASP A 31 17.20 17.80 8.51
C ASP A 31 16.24 16.75 9.12
N PHE A 32 14.93 17.02 9.08
CA PHE A 32 13.90 16.13 9.62
C PHE A 32 12.87 15.73 8.57
N TYR A 33 12.25 14.58 8.80
CA TYR A 33 10.92 14.29 8.29
C TYR A 33 9.92 14.59 9.38
N GLU A 34 9.07 15.58 9.14
CA GLU A 34 8.01 15.98 10.05
C GLU A 34 6.69 15.35 9.61
N MET A 35 5.92 14.90 10.58
CA MET A 35 4.56 14.41 10.44
C MET A 35 3.63 15.37 11.18
N PHE A 36 2.46 15.67 10.61
CA PHE A 36 1.54 16.64 11.17
C PHE A 36 0.16 16.03 11.41
N GLN A 37 -0.64 16.69 12.24
CA GLN A 37 -2.04 16.36 12.50
C GLN A 37 -2.22 14.91 12.96
N GLU A 38 -3.10 14.16 12.30
CA GLU A 38 -3.41 12.76 12.61
C GLU A 38 -2.20 11.84 12.41
N ASP A 39 -1.40 12.07 11.36
CA ASP A 39 -0.17 11.33 11.12
C ASP A 39 0.83 11.47 12.28
N ALA A 40 0.93 12.69 12.87
CA ALA A 40 1.80 12.91 14.02
C ALA A 40 1.32 12.16 15.26
N VAL A 41 0.01 12.19 15.52
CA VAL A 41 -0.59 11.50 16.67
C VAL A 41 -0.39 9.99 16.56
N GLU A 42 -0.61 9.43 15.39
CA GLU A 42 -0.44 8.00 15.14
C GLU A 42 1.04 7.59 15.17
N ALA A 43 1.88 8.28 14.40
CA ALA A 43 3.31 7.97 14.30
C ALA A 43 4.01 8.11 15.65
N SER A 44 3.69 9.14 16.45
CA SER A 44 4.30 9.31 17.77
C SER A 44 4.07 8.11 18.69
N LYS A 45 2.88 7.51 18.65
CA LYS A 45 2.53 6.31 19.42
C LYS A 45 3.27 5.07 18.92
N LEU A 46 3.21 4.82 17.60
CA LEU A 46 3.82 3.64 16.99
C LEU A 46 5.34 3.64 17.07
N LEU A 47 5.94 4.81 16.93
CA LEU A 47 7.40 4.98 16.94
C LEU A 47 7.97 5.24 18.34
N SER A 48 7.10 5.51 19.33
CA SER A 48 7.50 5.91 20.69
C SER A 48 8.39 7.17 20.68
N ILE A 49 8.00 8.19 19.89
CA ILE A 49 8.68 9.49 19.79
C ILE A 49 7.80 10.59 20.36
N ALA A 50 8.43 11.72 20.72
CA ALA A 50 7.73 12.84 21.32
C ALA A 50 6.71 13.47 20.37
N LEU A 51 5.47 13.60 20.84
CA LEU A 51 4.45 14.41 20.19
C LEU A 51 4.58 15.83 20.72
N THR A 52 4.75 16.78 19.84
CA THR A 52 4.80 18.22 20.13
C THR A 52 3.73 18.96 19.34
N SER A 53 3.79 20.27 19.29
CA SER A 53 2.88 21.07 18.50
C SER A 53 3.58 22.25 17.86
N ARG A 54 3.16 22.57 16.66
CA ARG A 54 3.53 23.77 15.93
C ARG A 54 2.51 24.88 16.20
N ASP A 55 2.96 26.14 16.15
CA ASP A 55 2.10 27.34 16.31
C ASP A 55 1.29 27.39 17.60
N LYS A 56 1.97 27.22 18.74
CA LYS A 56 1.35 27.34 20.08
C LYS A 56 0.70 28.71 20.34
N SER A 57 1.07 29.73 19.55
CA SER A 57 0.56 31.10 19.67
C SER A 57 -0.70 31.40 18.89
N SER A 58 -1.10 30.54 17.94
CA SER A 58 -2.25 30.77 17.01
C SER A 58 -3.61 30.25 17.52
N GLY A 59 -3.69 29.81 18.77
CA GLY A 59 -4.96 29.34 19.36
C GLY A 59 -5.36 27.90 19.02
N THR A 60 -4.85 27.33 17.95
CA THR A 60 -5.07 25.92 17.56
C THR A 60 -3.73 25.26 17.26
N PRO A 61 -3.07 24.65 18.27
CA PRO A 61 -1.79 24.01 18.07
C PRO A 61 -1.92 22.80 17.15
N ILE A 62 -1.08 22.75 16.10
CA ILE A 62 -1.05 21.64 15.14
C ILE A 62 -0.15 20.54 15.72
N PRO A 63 -0.66 19.31 15.97
CA PRO A 63 0.16 18.18 16.40
C PRO A 63 1.33 17.96 15.43
N LEU A 64 2.51 17.73 15.98
CA LEU A 64 3.75 17.55 15.23
C LEU A 64 4.62 16.48 15.92
N CYS A 65 5.16 15.57 15.15
CA CYS A 65 6.33 14.77 15.54
C CYS A 65 7.30 14.71 14.36
N GLY A 66 8.56 14.31 14.62
CA GLY A 66 9.54 14.25 13.56
C GLY A 66 10.70 13.33 13.90
N VAL A 67 11.38 12.88 12.84
CA VAL A 67 12.55 12.00 12.92
C VAL A 67 13.68 12.59 12.08
N PRO A 68 14.95 12.44 12.47
CA PRO A 68 16.09 12.87 11.67
C PRO A 68 16.09 12.11 10.33
N TYR A 69 16.37 12.81 9.21
CA TYR A 69 16.28 12.20 7.89
C TYR A 69 17.22 11.01 7.70
N HIS A 70 18.41 11.08 8.27
CA HIS A 70 19.42 10.03 8.19
C HIS A 70 19.05 8.76 8.98
N ALA A 71 18.08 8.86 9.90
CA ALA A 71 17.57 7.73 10.69
C ALA A 71 16.20 7.26 10.21
N ALA A 72 15.63 7.87 9.16
CA ALA A 72 14.25 7.63 8.70
C ALA A 72 13.99 6.15 8.38
N THR A 73 14.96 5.45 7.78
CA THR A 73 14.89 4.03 7.43
C THR A 73 14.37 3.17 8.58
N ASN A 74 14.94 3.31 9.77
CA ASN A 74 14.53 2.52 10.93
C ASN A 74 13.09 2.82 11.40
N TYR A 75 12.68 4.08 11.28
CA TYR A 75 11.32 4.49 11.65
C TYR A 75 10.29 4.06 10.63
N ILE A 76 10.62 4.15 9.34
CA ILE A 76 9.79 3.60 8.26
C ILE A 76 9.57 2.10 8.47
N ALA A 77 10.65 1.34 8.73
CA ALA A 77 10.55 -0.10 9.00
C ALA A 77 9.58 -0.43 10.15
N LYS A 78 9.60 0.35 11.24
CA LYS A 78 8.67 0.16 12.36
C LYS A 78 7.22 0.40 11.97
N LEU A 79 6.94 1.44 11.18
CA LEU A 79 5.59 1.74 10.70
C LEU A 79 5.07 0.65 9.76
N LEU A 80 5.92 0.16 8.86
CA LEU A 80 5.56 -0.91 7.94
C LEU A 80 5.26 -2.22 8.67
N ARG A 81 6.05 -2.58 9.70
CA ARG A 81 5.75 -3.73 10.58
C ARG A 81 4.44 -3.55 11.36
N ALA A 82 4.06 -2.32 11.66
CA ALA A 82 2.76 -2.00 12.25
C ALA A 82 1.62 -1.95 11.20
N GLY A 83 1.86 -2.40 9.97
CA GLY A 83 0.87 -2.43 8.90
C GLY A 83 0.56 -1.07 8.28
N ARG A 84 1.43 -0.05 8.48
CA ARG A 84 1.20 1.31 7.96
C ARG A 84 1.97 1.54 6.66
N THR A 85 1.36 2.30 5.77
CA THR A 85 2.02 2.82 4.55
C THR A 85 2.70 4.13 4.88
N VAL A 86 3.85 4.40 4.27
CA VAL A 86 4.61 5.64 4.44
C VAL A 86 4.86 6.28 3.09
N ALA A 87 4.45 7.53 2.93
CA ALA A 87 4.78 8.36 1.78
C ALA A 87 5.99 9.24 2.11
N LEU A 88 7.11 9.00 1.44
CA LEU A 88 8.34 9.76 1.62
C LEU A 88 8.33 10.98 0.71
N CYS A 89 8.26 12.16 1.31
CA CYS A 89 8.16 13.44 0.60
C CYS A 89 9.44 14.25 0.77
N GLU A 90 10.14 14.46 -0.35
CA GLU A 90 11.43 15.15 -0.42
C GLU A 90 11.34 16.55 -0.99
N GLN A 91 12.33 17.39 -0.65
CA GLN A 91 12.57 18.64 -1.33
C GLN A 91 13.16 18.35 -2.72
N VAL A 92 12.46 18.76 -3.78
CA VAL A 92 12.86 18.47 -5.17
C VAL A 92 13.54 19.66 -5.88
N GLU A 93 13.83 20.71 -5.13
CA GLU A 93 14.62 21.85 -5.59
C GLU A 93 15.65 22.27 -4.55
N ASP A 94 16.72 22.94 -5.00
CA ASP A 94 17.77 23.44 -4.11
C ASP A 94 17.20 24.59 -3.23
N PRO A 95 17.21 24.44 -1.89
CA PRO A 95 16.73 25.49 -0.99
C PRO A 95 17.43 26.83 -1.17
N LYS A 96 18.66 26.85 -1.69
CA LYS A 96 19.43 28.09 -1.93
C LYS A 96 18.97 28.83 -3.18
N LEU A 97 18.32 28.14 -4.11
CA LEU A 97 17.84 28.68 -5.38
C LEU A 97 16.33 28.97 -5.37
N ALA A 98 15.63 28.43 -4.38
CA ALA A 98 14.18 28.59 -4.26
C ALA A 98 13.78 30.04 -3.98
N LYS A 99 12.91 30.60 -4.82
CA LYS A 99 12.30 31.91 -4.60
C LYS A 99 11.04 31.79 -3.73
N GLY A 100 11.21 31.35 -2.48
CA GLY A 100 10.10 31.17 -1.55
C GLY A 100 10.12 29.81 -0.86
N LEU A 101 8.94 29.17 -0.75
CA LEU A 101 8.85 27.84 -0.15
C LEU A 101 9.39 26.79 -1.13
N VAL A 102 10.35 26.00 -0.67
CA VAL A 102 10.93 24.87 -1.42
C VAL A 102 9.83 23.88 -1.83
N ARG A 103 9.81 23.49 -3.10
CA ARG A 103 8.87 22.49 -3.62
C ARG A 103 9.20 21.10 -3.09
N ARG A 104 8.15 20.37 -2.78
CA ARG A 104 8.24 18.99 -2.27
C ARG A 104 7.32 18.08 -3.06
N GLU A 105 7.78 16.85 -3.24
CA GLU A 105 7.03 15.80 -3.92
C GLU A 105 7.24 14.47 -3.21
N VAL A 106 6.24 13.58 -3.29
CA VAL A 106 6.40 12.19 -2.84
C VAL A 106 7.29 11.47 -3.84
N VAL A 107 8.47 11.09 -3.40
CA VAL A 107 9.46 10.37 -4.22
C VAL A 107 9.35 8.87 -4.09
N ARG A 108 8.77 8.38 -2.99
CA ARG A 108 8.58 6.95 -2.76
C ARG A 108 7.39 6.69 -1.85
N LEU A 109 6.65 5.63 -2.18
CA LEU A 109 5.60 5.07 -1.34
C LEU A 109 6.09 3.70 -0.84
N TYR A 110 6.14 3.54 0.48
CA TYR A 110 6.48 2.28 1.11
C TYR A 110 5.21 1.63 1.63
N THR A 111 4.95 0.39 1.24
CA THR A 111 3.86 -0.43 1.78
C THR A 111 4.41 -1.68 2.46
N PRO A 112 3.68 -2.31 3.38
CA PRO A 112 4.13 -3.53 4.04
C PRO A 112 4.52 -4.64 3.07
N GLY A 113 3.78 -4.80 1.96
CA GLY A 113 3.98 -5.84 0.95
C GLY A 113 5.02 -5.52 -0.12
N THR A 114 5.48 -4.25 -0.25
CA THR A 114 6.43 -3.84 -1.31
C THR A 114 7.82 -3.49 -0.78
N LEU A 115 8.18 -4.03 0.37
CA LEU A 115 9.47 -3.78 1.00
C LEU A 115 10.56 -4.59 0.31
N ILE A 116 11.44 -3.91 -0.46
CA ILE A 116 12.54 -4.53 -1.20
C ILE A 116 13.87 -4.37 -0.45
N ASP A 117 14.01 -3.30 0.36
CA ASP A 117 15.29 -2.96 0.98
C ASP A 117 15.62 -3.97 2.10
N SER A 118 16.73 -4.69 1.95
CA SER A 118 17.23 -5.65 2.92
C SER A 118 17.48 -5.07 4.32
N GLU A 119 17.61 -3.76 4.42
CA GLU A 119 17.73 -3.04 5.70
C GLU A 119 16.45 -3.08 6.54
N PHE A 120 15.30 -3.35 5.90
CA PHE A 120 13.99 -3.36 6.55
C PHE A 120 13.47 -4.76 6.89
N LEU A 121 13.97 -5.79 6.19
CA LEU A 121 13.52 -7.17 6.35
C LEU A 121 14.46 -7.90 7.32
N PRO A 122 13.93 -8.49 8.40
CA PRO A 122 14.67 -9.52 9.12
C PRO A 122 15.02 -10.64 8.14
N ALA A 123 16.26 -11.11 8.16
CA ALA A 123 16.80 -12.09 7.20
C ALA A 123 16.05 -13.45 7.10
N ALA A 124 14.97 -13.64 7.88
CA ALA A 124 14.21 -14.88 7.99
C ALA A 124 12.69 -14.74 7.79
N GLU A 125 12.17 -13.55 7.45
CA GLU A 125 10.72 -13.36 7.26
C GLU A 125 10.39 -13.21 5.78
N SER A 126 9.41 -14.02 5.31
CA SER A 126 8.82 -13.86 3.98
C SER A 126 8.05 -12.54 3.88
N ASN A 127 8.20 -11.85 2.76
CA ASN A 127 7.47 -10.62 2.46
C ASN A 127 6.59 -10.84 1.22
N ILE A 128 5.46 -11.51 1.43
CA ILE A 128 4.55 -11.87 0.35
C ILE A 128 3.55 -10.74 0.12
N LEU A 129 3.52 -10.24 -1.10
CA LEU A 129 2.44 -9.45 -1.67
C LEU A 129 1.49 -10.39 -2.39
N ALA A 130 0.19 -10.33 -2.06
CA ALA A 130 -0.84 -11.12 -2.72
C ALA A 130 -1.80 -10.22 -3.51
N ALA A 131 -2.37 -10.76 -4.59
CA ALA A 131 -3.46 -10.12 -5.34
C ALA A 131 -4.54 -11.15 -5.64
N VAL A 132 -5.81 -10.78 -5.41
CA VAL A 132 -6.95 -11.64 -5.69
C VAL A 132 -7.85 -11.00 -6.74
N ALA A 133 -8.09 -11.74 -7.82
CA ALA A 133 -9.11 -11.45 -8.81
C ALA A 133 -10.33 -12.36 -8.57
N THR A 134 -11.53 -11.79 -8.57
CA THR A 134 -12.79 -12.54 -8.41
C THR A 134 -13.53 -12.55 -9.73
N ARG A 135 -14.06 -13.71 -10.09
CA ARG A 135 -14.93 -13.87 -11.25
C ARG A 135 -16.22 -14.55 -10.84
N VAL A 136 -17.35 -13.94 -11.16
CA VAL A 136 -18.67 -14.50 -10.93
C VAL A 136 -19.27 -14.95 -12.25
N ARG A 137 -19.67 -16.21 -12.34
CA ARG A 137 -20.44 -16.75 -13.47
C ARG A 137 -21.84 -17.09 -13.00
N LEU A 138 -22.83 -16.78 -13.80
CA LEU A 138 -24.19 -17.26 -13.59
C LEU A 138 -24.31 -18.62 -14.29
N SER A 139 -24.47 -19.68 -13.50
CA SER A 139 -24.71 -21.05 -14.01
C SER A 139 -26.16 -21.42 -13.82
N GLY A 140 -26.88 -21.62 -14.93
CA GLY A 140 -28.28 -22.06 -14.90
C GLY A 140 -29.24 -21.07 -14.22
N SER A 141 -30.35 -21.60 -13.66
CA SER A 141 -31.37 -20.81 -12.98
C SER A 141 -30.90 -20.30 -11.63
N ASN A 142 -30.21 -19.16 -11.59
CA ASN A 142 -29.81 -18.38 -10.39
C ASN A 142 -28.67 -18.94 -9.51
N ASN A 143 -27.87 -19.89 -9.98
CA ASN A 143 -26.71 -20.33 -9.21
C ASN A 143 -25.49 -19.47 -9.58
N LYS A 144 -25.00 -18.65 -8.63
CA LYS A 144 -23.76 -17.87 -8.78
C LYS A 144 -22.57 -18.79 -8.47
N GLU A 145 -21.70 -19.03 -9.43
CA GLU A 145 -20.43 -19.68 -9.21
C GLU A 145 -19.32 -18.63 -9.15
N CYS A 146 -18.65 -18.56 -7.98
CA CYS A 146 -17.48 -17.71 -7.81
C CYS A 146 -16.22 -18.52 -8.10
N SER A 147 -15.31 -17.95 -8.84
CA SER A 147 -13.93 -18.43 -8.98
C SER A 147 -12.96 -17.32 -8.60
N PHE A 148 -11.79 -17.71 -8.09
CA PHE A 148 -10.78 -16.79 -7.62
C PHE A 148 -9.44 -17.11 -8.27
N GLY A 149 -8.76 -16.07 -8.76
CA GLY A 149 -7.36 -16.15 -9.13
C GLY A 149 -6.52 -15.48 -8.03
N LEU A 150 -5.52 -16.20 -7.52
CA LEU A 150 -4.57 -15.67 -6.56
C LEU A 150 -3.19 -15.58 -7.21
N ALA A 151 -2.62 -14.37 -7.20
CA ALA A 151 -1.24 -14.12 -7.55
C ALA A 151 -0.47 -13.79 -6.27
N THR A 152 0.73 -14.35 -6.11
CA THR A 152 1.62 -14.03 -5.00
C THR A 152 3.02 -13.71 -5.49
N LEU A 153 3.64 -12.72 -4.88
CA LEU A 153 5.01 -12.32 -5.14
C LEU A 153 5.77 -12.24 -3.82
N GLU A 154 6.79 -13.06 -3.67
CA GLU A 154 7.79 -12.86 -2.62
C GLU A 154 8.79 -11.81 -3.11
N VAL A 155 8.67 -10.60 -2.57
CA VAL A 155 9.34 -9.41 -3.12
C VAL A 155 10.85 -9.47 -2.97
N SER A 156 11.35 -10.15 -1.94
CA SER A 156 12.79 -10.27 -1.66
C SER A 156 13.52 -11.23 -2.60
N THR A 157 12.83 -12.29 -3.04
CA THR A 157 13.40 -13.32 -3.93
C THR A 157 12.98 -13.17 -5.39
N GLY A 158 11.87 -12.45 -5.63
CA GLY A 158 11.23 -12.37 -6.94
C GLY A 158 10.43 -13.63 -7.30
N GLU A 159 10.18 -14.51 -6.34
CA GLU A 159 9.38 -15.72 -6.57
C GLU A 159 7.91 -15.35 -6.77
N PHE A 160 7.36 -15.75 -7.92
CA PHE A 160 6.02 -15.39 -8.34
C PHE A 160 5.20 -16.65 -8.64
N TRP A 161 4.00 -16.74 -8.04
CA TRP A 161 3.09 -17.87 -8.19
C TRP A 161 1.70 -17.40 -8.58
N LEU A 162 1.03 -18.25 -9.35
CA LEU A 162 -0.38 -18.09 -9.71
C LEU A 162 -1.13 -19.38 -9.37
N CYS A 163 -2.34 -19.26 -8.85
CA CYS A 163 -3.26 -20.37 -8.70
C CYS A 163 -4.70 -19.91 -8.86
N GLU A 164 -5.60 -20.85 -9.18
CA GLU A 164 -7.03 -20.62 -9.33
C GLU A 164 -7.81 -21.54 -8.41
N PHE A 165 -8.93 -21.04 -7.91
CA PHE A 165 -9.87 -21.77 -7.08
C PHE A 165 -11.23 -21.77 -7.75
N HIS A 166 -11.81 -22.96 -7.96
CA HIS A 166 -13.06 -23.17 -8.66
C HIS A 166 -14.03 -24.07 -7.86
N GLY A 167 -15.31 -23.95 -8.17
CA GLY A 167 -16.37 -24.80 -7.62
C GLY A 167 -16.83 -24.39 -6.22
N PRO A 168 -17.65 -25.23 -5.56
CA PRO A 168 -18.35 -24.86 -4.32
C PRO A 168 -17.44 -24.52 -3.14
N GLN A 169 -16.21 -25.01 -3.14
CA GLN A 169 -15.23 -24.79 -2.06
C GLN A 169 -14.18 -23.73 -2.40
N ALA A 170 -14.30 -23.06 -3.56
CA ALA A 170 -13.31 -22.08 -4.01
C ALA A 170 -13.00 -21.01 -2.98
N HIS A 171 -14.02 -20.49 -2.30
CA HIS A 171 -13.91 -19.52 -1.24
C HIS A 171 -13.08 -20.04 -0.04
N ALA A 172 -13.45 -21.20 0.51
CA ALA A 172 -12.74 -21.80 1.64
C ALA A 172 -11.28 -22.10 1.28
N SER A 173 -11.02 -22.64 0.09
CA SER A 173 -9.67 -22.93 -0.38
C SER A 173 -8.82 -21.67 -0.55
N LEU A 174 -9.39 -20.56 -1.00
CA LEU A 174 -8.70 -19.27 -1.05
C LEU A 174 -8.30 -18.80 0.34
N LEU A 175 -9.24 -18.85 1.31
CA LEU A 175 -8.95 -18.42 2.69
C LEU A 175 -7.88 -19.29 3.35
N ASP A 176 -7.95 -20.61 3.16
CA ASP A 176 -6.94 -21.54 3.66
C ASP A 176 -5.54 -21.21 3.10
N GLU A 177 -5.48 -20.91 1.79
CA GLU A 177 -4.21 -20.57 1.15
C GLU A 177 -3.68 -19.21 1.62
N LEU A 178 -4.53 -18.20 1.77
CA LEU A 178 -4.13 -16.91 2.34
C LEU A 178 -3.65 -17.04 3.79
N ALA A 179 -4.31 -17.89 4.59
CA ALA A 179 -3.88 -18.17 5.96
C ALA A 179 -2.52 -18.89 6.00
N ARG A 180 -2.26 -19.81 5.05
CA ARG A 180 -0.99 -20.53 4.93
C ARG A 180 0.18 -19.62 4.52
N LEU A 181 -0.10 -18.70 3.58
CA LEU A 181 0.92 -17.81 3.00
C LEU A 181 1.24 -16.62 3.91
N GLU A 182 0.30 -16.20 4.76
CA GLU A 182 0.42 -15.03 5.63
C GLU A 182 0.92 -13.77 4.91
N PRO A 183 0.28 -13.36 3.79
CA PRO A 183 0.75 -12.22 3.02
C PRO A 183 0.73 -10.95 3.88
N LYS A 184 1.70 -10.07 3.66
CA LYS A 184 1.78 -8.77 4.36
C LYS A 184 0.78 -7.74 3.81
N GLU A 185 0.36 -7.94 2.56
CA GLU A 185 -0.60 -7.06 1.88
C GLU A 185 -1.37 -7.85 0.82
N LEU A 186 -2.68 -7.56 0.72
CA LEU A 186 -3.58 -8.15 -0.27
C LEU A 186 -4.16 -7.05 -1.16
N LEU A 187 -3.95 -7.18 -2.46
CA LEU A 187 -4.51 -6.31 -3.47
C LEU A 187 -5.80 -6.91 -4.05
N PHE A 188 -6.78 -6.07 -4.33
CA PHE A 188 -8.04 -6.47 -4.96
C PHE A 188 -8.60 -5.31 -5.81
N ALA A 189 -9.50 -5.61 -6.74
CA ALA A 189 -10.09 -4.59 -7.59
C ALA A 189 -11.02 -3.67 -6.79
N GLU A 190 -10.93 -2.36 -6.99
CA GLU A 190 -11.90 -1.40 -6.43
C GLU A 190 -13.29 -1.56 -7.07
N ALA A 191 -14.31 -1.23 -6.28
CA ALA A 191 -15.72 -1.21 -6.70
C ALA A 191 -16.30 -2.50 -7.34
N PRO A 192 -16.00 -3.70 -6.83
CA PRO A 192 -16.74 -4.87 -7.20
C PRO A 192 -18.14 -4.83 -6.57
N PRO A 193 -19.09 -5.59 -7.11
CA PRO A 193 -20.39 -5.79 -6.46
C PRO A 193 -20.22 -6.20 -5.00
N PRO A 194 -21.05 -5.70 -4.07
CA PRO A 194 -20.90 -5.98 -2.63
C PRO A 194 -20.82 -7.47 -2.27
N ASP A 195 -21.49 -8.32 -3.06
CA ASP A 195 -21.50 -9.78 -2.85
C ASP A 195 -20.15 -10.45 -3.20
N GLU A 196 -19.29 -9.81 -3.98
CA GLU A 196 -18.05 -10.41 -4.46
C GLU A 196 -16.90 -10.31 -3.46
N HIS A 197 -17.00 -9.42 -2.46
CA HIS A 197 -15.97 -9.21 -1.43
C HIS A 197 -16.40 -9.61 -0.02
N GLN A 198 -17.52 -10.32 0.11
CA GLN A 198 -17.96 -10.79 1.43
C GLN A 198 -16.90 -11.63 2.13
N TRP A 199 -16.08 -12.39 1.37
CA TRP A 199 -14.98 -13.19 1.89
C TRP A 199 -13.89 -12.36 2.57
N MET A 200 -13.72 -11.10 2.20
CA MET A 200 -12.72 -10.21 2.81
C MET A 200 -13.03 -9.89 4.26
N SER A 201 -14.30 -9.94 4.67
CA SER A 201 -14.69 -9.71 6.07
C SER A 201 -14.12 -10.76 7.03
N GLU A 202 -13.70 -11.90 6.51
CA GLU A 202 -13.09 -12.99 7.27
C GLU A 202 -11.57 -12.80 7.47
N LEU A 203 -10.95 -11.89 6.70
CA LEU A 203 -9.52 -11.59 6.76
C LEU A 203 -9.22 -10.60 7.90
N THR A 204 -9.10 -11.12 9.11
CA THR A 204 -8.75 -10.27 10.28
C THR A 204 -7.24 -10.03 10.33
N GLY A 205 -6.84 -8.75 10.43
CA GLY A 205 -5.43 -8.37 10.59
C GLY A 205 -4.62 -8.27 9.30
N LEU A 206 -5.15 -8.73 8.16
CA LEU A 206 -4.50 -8.56 6.86
C LEU A 206 -4.81 -7.18 6.27
N ARG A 207 -3.77 -6.49 5.81
CA ARG A 207 -3.94 -5.24 5.09
C ARG A 207 -4.50 -5.49 3.69
N CYS A 208 -5.72 -5.05 3.46
CA CYS A 208 -6.39 -5.15 2.16
C CYS A 208 -6.41 -3.79 1.48
N CYS A 209 -5.92 -3.71 0.23
CA CYS A 209 -5.78 -2.48 -0.54
C CYS A 209 -6.53 -2.58 -1.87
N ALA A 210 -7.52 -1.70 -2.05
CA ALA A 210 -8.21 -1.57 -3.33
C ALA A 210 -7.29 -0.96 -4.39
N GLN A 211 -7.34 -1.51 -5.60
CA GLN A 211 -6.58 -1.05 -6.75
C GLN A 211 -7.50 -0.85 -7.96
N PRO A 212 -7.13 0.01 -8.92
CA PRO A 212 -7.94 0.23 -10.11
C PRO A 212 -8.35 -1.07 -10.78
N ALA A 213 -9.65 -1.24 -11.08
CA ALA A 213 -10.19 -2.47 -11.66
C ALA A 213 -9.50 -2.88 -12.97
N ALA A 214 -8.99 -1.91 -13.74
CA ALA A 214 -8.22 -2.17 -14.96
C ALA A 214 -6.91 -2.95 -14.73
N TRP A 215 -6.42 -3.03 -13.50
CA TRP A 215 -5.23 -3.84 -13.17
C TRP A 215 -5.56 -5.33 -13.08
N PHE A 216 -6.84 -5.66 -12.93
CA PHE A 216 -7.34 -7.04 -12.81
C PHE A 216 -7.98 -7.53 -14.11
N ASP A 217 -7.76 -6.80 -15.22
CA ASP A 217 -8.18 -7.24 -16.54
C ASP A 217 -7.34 -8.43 -17.01
N LEU A 218 -8.02 -9.51 -17.40
CA LEU A 218 -7.40 -10.79 -17.75
C LEU A 218 -6.49 -10.68 -18.98
N ASP A 219 -6.97 -10.02 -20.04
CA ASP A 219 -6.22 -9.94 -21.30
C ASP A 219 -5.01 -9.02 -21.17
N ALA A 220 -5.20 -7.88 -20.48
CA ALA A 220 -4.09 -6.97 -20.16
C ALA A 220 -3.06 -7.62 -19.23
N GLY A 221 -3.49 -8.40 -18.23
CA GLY A 221 -2.62 -9.16 -17.34
C GLY A 221 -1.79 -10.20 -18.09
N ARG A 222 -2.42 -10.98 -18.96
CA ARG A 222 -1.75 -11.98 -19.81
C ARG A 222 -0.70 -11.32 -20.70
N LEU A 223 -1.04 -10.23 -21.37
CA LEU A 223 -0.13 -9.51 -22.24
C LEU A 223 1.09 -8.99 -21.47
N ARG A 224 0.89 -8.38 -20.31
CA ARG A 224 1.97 -7.87 -19.45
C ARG A 224 2.92 -8.98 -18.99
N LEU A 225 2.39 -10.15 -18.60
CA LEU A 225 3.22 -11.29 -18.22
C LEU A 225 4.03 -11.83 -19.41
N GLN A 226 3.42 -11.93 -20.61
CA GLN A 226 4.13 -12.33 -21.82
C GLN A 226 5.26 -11.37 -22.17
N GLU A 227 5.01 -10.06 -22.09
CA GLU A 227 6.02 -9.02 -22.31
C GLU A 227 7.13 -9.07 -21.26
N HIS A 228 6.78 -9.20 -20.00
CA HIS A 228 7.72 -9.25 -18.88
C HIS A 228 8.67 -10.45 -19.00
N PHE A 229 8.13 -11.64 -19.24
CA PHE A 229 8.93 -12.86 -19.41
C PHE A 229 9.48 -13.04 -20.83
N ARG A 230 9.14 -12.14 -21.77
CA ARG A 230 9.56 -12.19 -23.19
C ARG A 230 9.20 -13.52 -23.86
N VAL A 231 7.99 -13.98 -23.65
CA VAL A 231 7.46 -15.25 -24.19
C VAL A 231 6.21 -15.00 -25.04
N HIS A 232 5.96 -15.87 -26.00
CA HIS A 232 4.75 -15.79 -26.83
C HIS A 232 3.52 -16.42 -26.17
N SER A 233 3.73 -17.36 -25.24
CA SER A 233 2.68 -18.06 -24.49
C SER A 233 3.13 -18.27 -23.06
N LEU A 234 2.16 -18.31 -22.15
CA LEU A 234 2.37 -18.65 -20.73
C LEU A 234 2.18 -20.15 -20.45
N ASP A 235 2.02 -20.98 -21.49
CA ASP A 235 1.76 -22.42 -21.34
C ASP A 235 2.91 -23.16 -20.65
N ALA A 236 4.15 -22.75 -20.90
CA ALA A 236 5.34 -23.31 -20.24
C ALA A 236 5.37 -23.05 -18.71
N PHE A 237 4.60 -22.08 -18.24
CA PHE A 237 4.44 -21.78 -16.82
C PHE A 237 3.20 -22.45 -16.20
N GLY A 238 2.55 -23.36 -16.93
CA GLY A 238 1.35 -24.06 -16.46
C GLY A 238 0.04 -23.24 -16.57
N CYS A 239 0.08 -22.10 -17.27
CA CYS A 239 -1.07 -21.17 -17.36
C CYS A 239 -1.99 -21.46 -18.57
N HIS A 240 -1.87 -22.60 -19.22
CA HIS A 240 -2.65 -22.93 -20.43
C HIS A 240 -4.17 -23.10 -20.18
N ASN A 241 -4.57 -23.43 -18.95
CA ASN A 241 -5.97 -23.62 -18.57
C ASN A 241 -6.50 -22.51 -17.63
N LEU A 242 -5.72 -21.49 -17.35
CA LEU A 242 -6.18 -20.37 -16.50
C LEU A 242 -7.21 -19.52 -17.25
N THR A 243 -8.37 -19.27 -16.62
CA THR A 243 -9.55 -18.63 -17.25
C THR A 243 -9.98 -17.34 -16.57
#